data_716086fa8c3b8d3545923b85156a3120
#
_entry.id   716086fa8c3b8d3545923b85156a3120
#
_cell.length_a   1.000
_cell.length_b   1.000
_cell.length_c   1.000
_cell.angle_alpha   90.00
_cell.angle_beta   90.00
_cell.angle_gamma   90.00
#
_symmetry.space_group_name_H-M   'P 1'
#
loop_
_entity.id
_entity.type
_entity.pdbx_description
1 polymer ?
#
loop_
_entity_poly.entity_id
_entity_poly.type
_entity_poly.pdbx_seq_one_letter_code
_entity_poly.pdbx_strand_id
1 'polypeptide(L)'
;MEFTEAYKQTGPCCFSPNARYIAVAVDYRLVIRDTLSFKVVQLFSCLDKISYIEWALDSEYILCGLYKRPMIQAWSLAQPEWTCKIDEGPAGIAYARWSPDSRHILTTSDFQLRLTVWSLLNTACVHVQWPKHPSKGVSFTKDGQFAAICTRRDCKDYINLLSCHTWEIMGVFAVDTLDLADIEWSPDDSAIVIWDSPLEYKVLIYSPDGRCLYKYQAYESALGVKSVSWSPCGQFLAVGSYDQMLRVLNHLTWKTFAEFMHLSTVRAPCCAAVFKEVDEPLLLDMSELSMSDDFAEGNNDASEGHVRVRYEVTEMPISLPFQKPPVDKPNPKQGIGLMSWSNNSQYICTRNDSMPSILWIWDIRHLEPSAILVQKDPIRAAVWDPTCTRLVVCTGSSHLYMWTPGGAYCVSIPPQPQFSIVDLKWNSDGSCLLLKDKELFCCAAVAVLPESSEYSSDD
;
A
#
# COMPACT_ATOMS: atom_id res chain seq x y z
N MET A 1 -15.14 6.63 15.67
CA MET A 1 -14.80 7.16 14.35
C MET A 1 -15.85 8.17 13.92
N GLU A 2 -15.43 9.33 13.48
CA GLU A 2 -16.30 10.36 12.91
C GLU A 2 -16.02 10.44 11.41
N PHE A 3 -17.07 10.38 10.60
CA PHE A 3 -16.95 10.41 9.15
C PHE A 3 -17.29 11.79 8.60
N THR A 4 -16.53 12.27 7.64
CA THR A 4 -16.86 13.49 6.90
C THR A 4 -17.95 13.21 5.87
N GLU A 5 -18.47 14.27 5.26
CA GLU A 5 -19.25 14.15 4.03
C GLU A 5 -18.42 13.50 2.91
N ALA A 6 -19.12 12.91 1.96
CA ALA A 6 -18.48 12.35 0.78
C ALA A 6 -18.22 13.44 -0.26
N TYR A 7 -17.00 13.52 -0.74
CA TYR A 7 -16.54 14.49 -1.73
C TYR A 7 -16.26 13.81 -3.07
N LYS A 8 -16.50 14.54 -4.16
CA LYS A 8 -16.24 14.03 -5.52
C LYS A 8 -14.74 13.91 -5.80
N GLN A 9 -14.36 12.81 -6.44
CA GLN A 9 -13.06 12.57 -7.06
C GLN A 9 -13.24 11.90 -8.42
N THR A 10 -12.28 12.08 -9.33
CA THR A 10 -12.27 11.37 -10.62
C THR A 10 -10.89 10.75 -10.92
N GLY A 11 -9.97 10.87 -9.97
CA GLY A 11 -8.60 10.42 -10.09
C GLY A 11 -7.95 10.14 -8.73
N PRO A 12 -6.62 10.20 -8.65
CA PRO A 12 -5.89 9.94 -7.42
C PRO A 12 -6.23 10.94 -6.31
N CYS A 13 -6.12 10.46 -5.08
CA CYS A 13 -6.28 11.25 -3.87
C CYS A 13 -5.21 10.80 -2.86
N CYS A 14 -4.53 11.74 -2.19
CA CYS A 14 -3.49 11.43 -1.21
C CYS A 14 -3.29 12.54 -0.18
N PHE A 15 -2.90 12.14 1.03
CA PHE A 15 -2.47 13.07 2.07
C PHE A 15 -1.08 13.62 1.79
N SER A 16 -0.80 14.83 2.29
CA SER A 16 0.54 15.37 2.36
C SER A 16 1.36 14.66 3.46
N PRO A 17 2.69 14.57 3.33
CA PRO A 17 3.56 13.96 4.34
C PRO A 17 3.42 14.54 5.75
N ASN A 18 3.11 15.85 5.87
CA ASN A 18 2.88 16.52 7.15
C ASN A 18 1.45 16.34 7.70
N ALA A 19 0.63 15.45 7.13
CA ALA A 19 -0.75 15.15 7.50
C ALA A 19 -1.74 16.35 7.43
N ARG A 20 -1.28 17.55 7.04
CA ARG A 20 -2.09 18.78 7.08
C ARG A 20 -3.03 18.94 5.90
N TYR A 21 -2.69 18.40 4.76
CA TYR A 21 -3.43 18.57 3.52
C TYR A 21 -3.83 17.27 2.87
N ILE A 22 -4.92 17.32 2.13
CA ILE A 22 -5.34 16.26 1.22
C ILE A 22 -5.44 16.82 -0.20
N ALA A 23 -4.76 16.18 -1.14
CA ALA A 23 -4.82 16.50 -2.56
C ALA A 23 -5.76 15.56 -3.28
N VAL A 24 -6.65 16.10 -4.08
CA VAL A 24 -7.69 15.35 -4.79
C VAL A 24 -7.72 15.77 -6.26
N ALA A 25 -7.67 14.81 -7.17
CA ALA A 25 -7.88 15.06 -8.58
C ALA A 25 -9.37 15.01 -8.93
N VAL A 26 -9.86 16.10 -9.52
CA VAL A 26 -11.20 16.18 -10.13
C VAL A 26 -11.02 16.59 -11.59
N ASP A 27 -10.97 15.61 -12.49
CA ASP A 27 -10.64 15.74 -13.90
C ASP A 27 -9.28 16.43 -14.12
N TYR A 28 -9.26 17.68 -14.58
CA TYR A 28 -8.06 18.49 -14.76
C TYR A 28 -7.78 19.45 -13.59
N ARG A 29 -8.59 19.39 -12.53
CA ARG A 29 -8.44 20.25 -11.35
C ARG A 29 -7.79 19.48 -10.22
N LEU A 30 -6.76 20.08 -9.64
CA LEU A 30 -6.16 19.61 -8.40
C LEU A 30 -6.72 20.45 -7.25
N VAL A 31 -7.47 19.82 -6.37
CA VAL A 31 -8.10 20.47 -5.20
C VAL A 31 -7.30 20.09 -3.97
N ILE A 32 -6.79 21.09 -3.27
CA ILE A 32 -6.09 20.90 -1.99
C ILE A 32 -7.03 21.33 -0.86
N ARG A 33 -7.26 20.43 0.09
CA ARG A 33 -8.09 20.67 1.27
C ARG A 33 -7.26 20.54 2.54
N ASP A 34 -7.62 21.32 3.53
CA ASP A 34 -7.13 21.14 4.91
C ASP A 34 -7.76 19.90 5.55
N THR A 35 -6.99 19.07 6.23
CA THR A 35 -7.45 17.79 6.78
C THR A 35 -8.37 17.91 7.99
N LEU A 36 -8.32 19.03 8.70
CA LEU A 36 -9.15 19.27 9.88
C LEU A 36 -10.50 19.91 9.52
N SER A 37 -10.47 20.95 8.70
CA SER A 37 -11.66 21.73 8.33
C SER A 37 -12.33 21.28 7.03
N PHE A 38 -11.65 20.47 6.23
CA PHE A 38 -12.03 20.03 4.87
C PHE A 38 -12.30 21.20 3.90
N LYS A 39 -11.97 22.43 4.28
CA LYS A 39 -12.08 23.61 3.41
C LYS A 39 -11.03 23.53 2.32
N VAL A 40 -11.40 24.05 1.15
CA VAL A 40 -10.45 24.19 0.03
C VAL A 40 -9.45 25.28 0.38
N VAL A 41 -8.17 24.91 0.43
CA VAL A 41 -7.05 25.83 0.66
C VAL A 41 -6.54 26.37 -0.66
N GLN A 42 -6.43 25.50 -1.68
CA GLN A 42 -5.90 25.87 -2.99
C GLN A 42 -6.56 25.04 -4.09
N LEU A 43 -6.66 25.65 -5.27
CA LEU A 43 -7.18 25.04 -6.49
C LEU A 43 -6.22 25.33 -7.65
N PHE A 44 -5.66 24.28 -8.23
CA PHE A 44 -4.84 24.37 -9.43
C PHE A 44 -5.55 23.74 -10.62
N SER A 45 -5.27 24.28 -11.81
CA SER A 45 -5.82 23.75 -13.06
C SER A 45 -4.69 23.22 -13.94
N CYS A 46 -4.70 21.92 -14.17
CA CYS A 46 -3.78 21.25 -15.07
C CYS A 46 -4.25 21.35 -16.53
N LEU A 47 -3.34 21.04 -17.46
CA LEU A 47 -3.61 21.14 -18.91
C LEU A 47 -4.46 19.98 -19.46
N ASP A 48 -4.54 18.88 -18.71
CA ASP A 48 -5.32 17.69 -19.07
C ASP A 48 -5.75 16.94 -17.79
N LYS A 49 -6.48 15.85 -17.97
CA LYS A 49 -6.94 14.98 -16.87
C LYS A 49 -5.76 14.44 -16.07
N ILE A 50 -5.84 14.62 -14.74
CA ILE A 50 -4.82 14.16 -13.81
C ILE A 50 -4.91 12.64 -13.65
N SER A 51 -3.83 11.94 -13.95
CA SER A 51 -3.72 10.47 -13.83
C SER A 51 -2.91 10.04 -12.60
N TYR A 52 -2.03 10.92 -12.11
CA TYR A 52 -1.14 10.65 -10.98
C TYR A 52 -0.92 11.90 -10.15
N ILE A 53 -0.80 11.74 -8.83
CA ILE A 53 -0.45 12.82 -7.89
C ILE A 53 0.58 12.27 -6.91
N GLU A 54 1.60 13.07 -6.61
CA GLU A 54 2.58 12.79 -5.57
C GLU A 54 2.99 14.07 -4.87
N TRP A 55 2.99 14.05 -3.54
CA TRP A 55 3.55 15.13 -2.73
C TRP A 55 5.06 14.99 -2.63
N ALA A 56 5.76 16.10 -2.64
CA ALA A 56 7.13 16.16 -2.20
C ALA A 56 7.22 15.92 -0.68
N LEU A 57 8.33 15.39 -0.18
CA LEU A 57 8.49 15.06 1.24
C LEU A 57 8.38 16.28 2.17
N ASP A 58 8.71 17.46 1.68
CA ASP A 58 8.57 18.73 2.43
C ASP A 58 7.11 19.23 2.51
N SER A 59 6.17 18.58 1.80
CA SER A 59 4.77 19.01 1.71
C SER A 59 4.53 20.39 1.10
N GLU A 60 5.54 21.00 0.50
CA GLU A 60 5.41 22.28 -0.19
C GLU A 60 5.03 22.13 -1.66
N TYR A 61 5.55 21.07 -2.30
CA TYR A 61 5.35 20.83 -3.72
C TYR A 61 4.46 19.62 -3.95
N ILE A 62 3.68 19.70 -5.02
CA ILE A 62 2.84 18.61 -5.48
C ILE A 62 3.02 18.43 -6.99
N LEU A 63 3.18 17.17 -7.39
CA LEU A 63 3.37 16.75 -8.76
C LEU A 63 2.08 16.13 -9.30
N CYS A 64 1.70 16.51 -10.53
CA CYS A 64 0.59 15.95 -11.27
C CYS A 64 1.09 15.33 -12.57
N GLY A 65 0.86 14.03 -12.76
CA GLY A 65 1.13 13.32 -14.00
C GLY A 65 -0.08 13.32 -14.93
N LEU A 66 0.14 13.79 -16.17
CA LEU A 66 -0.85 13.88 -17.23
C LEU A 66 -0.49 12.89 -18.34
N TYR A 67 -0.60 11.60 -18.07
CA TYR A 67 -0.06 10.55 -18.98
C TYR A 67 -0.79 10.44 -20.34
N LYS A 68 -2.00 10.98 -20.48
CA LYS A 68 -2.66 11.07 -21.79
C LYS A 68 -2.01 12.11 -22.69
N ARG A 69 -1.53 13.19 -22.10
CA ARG A 69 -0.69 14.20 -22.73
C ARG A 69 0.64 14.14 -21.99
N PRO A 70 1.66 13.38 -22.48
CA PRO A 70 2.85 13.02 -21.70
C PRO A 70 3.56 14.24 -21.11
N MET A 71 3.07 14.73 -19.99
CA MET A 71 3.52 15.95 -19.32
C MET A 71 3.38 15.82 -17.82
N ILE A 72 4.30 16.42 -17.10
CA ILE A 72 4.25 16.57 -15.65
C ILE A 72 4.07 18.06 -15.33
N GLN A 73 3.18 18.36 -14.40
CA GLN A 73 3.05 19.68 -13.83
C GLN A 73 3.28 19.61 -12.33
N ALA A 74 4.12 20.49 -11.82
CA ALA A 74 4.34 20.65 -10.39
C ALA A 74 3.92 22.04 -9.94
N TRP A 75 3.38 22.11 -8.73
CA TRP A 75 2.83 23.30 -8.11
C TRP A 75 3.41 23.48 -6.71
N SER A 76 3.55 24.73 -6.27
CA SER A 76 3.91 25.07 -4.90
C SER A 76 2.69 25.56 -4.13
N LEU A 77 2.53 25.09 -2.88
CA LEU A 77 1.50 25.61 -1.98
C LEU A 77 1.89 26.99 -1.40
N ALA A 78 3.18 27.16 -1.08
CA ALA A 78 3.69 28.41 -0.50
C ALA A 78 3.69 29.56 -1.52
N GLN A 79 3.91 29.24 -2.80
CA GLN A 79 3.96 30.20 -3.90
C GLN A 79 3.01 29.77 -5.02
N PRO A 80 1.71 30.09 -4.97
CA PRO A 80 0.71 29.61 -5.92
C PRO A 80 0.97 30.00 -7.39
N GLU A 81 1.71 31.08 -7.61
CA GLU A 81 2.13 31.53 -8.94
C GLU A 81 3.26 30.68 -9.54
N TRP A 82 3.99 29.95 -8.68
CA TRP A 82 5.06 29.10 -9.15
C TRP A 82 4.50 27.81 -9.75
N THR A 83 4.96 27.47 -10.94
CA THR A 83 4.61 26.21 -11.62
C THR A 83 5.80 25.71 -12.43
N CYS A 84 5.96 24.40 -12.45
CA CYS A 84 6.91 23.72 -13.30
C CYS A 84 6.16 22.82 -14.29
N LYS A 85 6.64 22.79 -15.53
CA LYS A 85 6.14 21.89 -16.58
C LYS A 85 7.30 21.12 -17.18
N ILE A 86 7.19 19.81 -17.17
CA ILE A 86 8.19 18.90 -17.74
C ILE A 86 7.54 18.16 -18.91
N ASP A 87 8.17 18.23 -20.06
CA ASP A 87 7.77 17.55 -21.29
C ASP A 87 9.01 16.84 -21.86
N GLU A 88 8.96 15.54 -22.02
CA GLU A 88 10.02 14.71 -22.63
C GLU A 88 9.94 14.68 -24.16
N GLY A 89 9.03 15.46 -24.74
CA GLY A 89 8.81 15.52 -26.18
C GLY A 89 8.40 14.16 -26.76
N PRO A 90 8.98 13.75 -27.90
CA PRO A 90 8.61 12.50 -28.56
C PRO A 90 8.88 11.24 -27.75
N ALA A 91 9.75 11.33 -26.72
CA ALA A 91 10.07 10.18 -25.87
C ALA A 91 8.91 9.81 -24.93
N GLY A 92 7.93 10.69 -24.74
CA GLY A 92 6.81 10.46 -23.85
C GLY A 92 7.20 10.36 -22.38
N ILE A 93 6.22 10.22 -21.50
CA ILE A 93 6.43 10.00 -20.06
C ILE A 93 5.54 8.86 -19.60
N ALA A 94 6.15 7.75 -19.18
CA ALA A 94 5.45 6.60 -18.63
C ALA A 94 5.21 6.72 -17.13
N TYR A 95 6.13 7.36 -16.40
CA TYR A 95 6.06 7.53 -14.94
C TYR A 95 6.88 8.73 -14.47
N ALA A 96 6.50 9.28 -13.33
CA ALA A 96 7.25 10.33 -12.64
C ALA A 96 7.16 10.16 -11.14
N ARG A 97 8.19 10.62 -10.41
CA ARG A 97 8.26 10.62 -8.95
C ARG A 97 9.18 11.71 -8.42
N TRP A 98 8.97 12.10 -7.18
CA TRP A 98 9.90 12.98 -6.47
C TRP A 98 11.17 12.25 -6.06
N SER A 99 12.28 13.00 -6.01
CA SER A 99 13.44 12.60 -5.23
C SER A 99 13.25 12.90 -3.74
N PRO A 100 13.99 12.23 -2.85
CA PRO A 100 13.86 12.47 -1.41
C PRO A 100 14.15 13.91 -0.96
N ASP A 101 14.95 14.65 -1.70
CA ASP A 101 15.31 16.06 -1.41
C ASP A 101 14.20 17.07 -1.75
N SER A 102 13.11 16.63 -2.37
CA SER A 102 12.01 17.51 -2.83
C SER A 102 12.44 18.60 -3.82
N ARG A 103 13.61 18.44 -4.47
CA ARG A 103 14.17 19.42 -5.41
C ARG A 103 14.44 18.88 -6.80
N HIS A 104 14.28 17.56 -6.95
CA HIS A 104 14.40 16.90 -8.24
C HIS A 104 13.16 16.07 -8.53
N ILE A 105 12.83 15.95 -9.81
CA ILE A 105 11.76 15.08 -10.33
C ILE A 105 12.39 14.06 -11.27
N LEU A 106 12.13 12.79 -11.02
CA LEU A 106 12.55 11.70 -11.88
C LEU A 106 11.42 11.36 -12.85
N THR A 107 11.68 11.35 -14.14
CA THR A 107 10.73 10.91 -15.16
C THR A 107 11.30 9.71 -15.91
N THR A 108 10.47 8.72 -16.20
CA THR A 108 10.82 7.60 -17.07
C THR A 108 10.07 7.76 -18.38
N SER A 109 10.82 7.74 -19.49
CA SER A 109 10.24 7.85 -20.83
C SER A 109 9.49 6.58 -21.23
N ASP A 110 8.61 6.70 -22.24
CA ASP A 110 7.97 5.56 -22.86
C ASP A 110 9.00 4.59 -23.41
N PHE A 111 8.67 3.31 -23.43
CA PHE A 111 9.57 2.20 -23.83
C PHE A 111 10.87 2.10 -23.02
N GLN A 112 10.94 2.75 -21.85
CA GLN A 112 12.11 2.73 -20.96
C GLN A 112 13.42 3.14 -21.66
N LEU A 113 13.37 4.09 -22.59
CA LEU A 113 14.55 4.57 -23.29
C LEU A 113 15.54 5.25 -22.36
N ARG A 114 15.01 6.07 -21.45
CA ARG A 114 15.80 6.78 -20.44
C ARG A 114 14.98 7.13 -19.21
N LEU A 115 15.66 7.27 -18.10
CA LEU A 115 15.19 7.95 -16.90
C LEU A 115 15.90 9.31 -16.85
N THR A 116 15.12 10.38 -16.71
CA THR A 116 15.64 11.74 -16.63
C THR A 116 15.42 12.29 -15.24
N VAL A 117 16.45 12.84 -14.63
CA VAL A 117 16.37 13.57 -13.36
C VAL A 117 16.38 15.06 -13.69
N TRP A 118 15.32 15.74 -13.34
CA TRP A 118 15.11 17.17 -13.56
C TRP A 118 15.37 17.94 -12.29
N SER A 119 16.28 18.91 -12.32
CA SER A 119 16.51 19.81 -11.20
C SER A 119 15.54 21.00 -11.27
N LEU A 120 14.88 21.29 -10.16
CA LEU A 120 14.05 22.50 -10.00
C LEU A 120 14.88 23.74 -9.64
N LEU A 121 16.15 23.55 -9.26
CA LEU A 121 17.02 24.63 -8.82
C LEU A 121 17.70 25.36 -9.99
N ASN A 122 18.12 24.61 -11.00
CA ASN A 122 19.00 25.14 -12.06
C ASN A 122 18.63 24.70 -13.46
N THR A 123 17.46 24.09 -13.67
CA THR A 123 16.99 23.55 -14.95
C THR A 123 17.91 22.50 -15.59
N ALA A 124 18.93 22.01 -14.87
CA ALA A 124 19.79 20.94 -15.35
C ALA A 124 19.05 19.61 -15.35
N CYS A 125 19.46 18.72 -16.24
CA CYS A 125 18.94 17.36 -16.26
C CYS A 125 20.07 16.35 -16.40
N VAL A 126 19.87 15.17 -15.78
CA VAL A 126 20.77 14.02 -15.87
C VAL A 126 20.00 12.85 -16.45
N HIS A 127 20.63 12.07 -17.31
CA HIS A 127 19.99 10.93 -17.97
C HIS A 127 20.63 9.61 -17.57
N VAL A 128 19.79 8.65 -17.17
CA VAL A 128 20.17 7.24 -17.02
C VAL A 128 19.49 6.45 -18.14
N GLN A 129 20.29 5.80 -18.98
CA GLN A 129 19.79 5.08 -20.14
C GLN A 129 19.29 3.68 -19.77
N TRP A 130 18.23 3.23 -20.47
CA TRP A 130 17.64 1.90 -20.42
C TRP A 130 17.23 1.45 -18.99
N PRO A 131 16.45 2.27 -18.26
CA PRO A 131 15.84 1.80 -17.03
C PRO A 131 15.00 0.56 -17.32
N LYS A 132 15.05 -0.43 -16.42
CA LYS A 132 14.39 -1.73 -16.63
C LYS A 132 12.86 -1.61 -16.62
N HIS A 133 12.33 -0.81 -15.71
CA HIS A 133 10.90 -0.64 -15.47
C HIS A 133 10.52 0.85 -15.44
N PRO A 134 9.29 1.19 -15.77
CA PRO A 134 8.86 2.60 -15.69
C PRO A 134 8.74 3.11 -14.26
N SER A 135 8.17 2.32 -13.33
CA SER A 135 7.86 2.72 -11.96
C SER A 135 8.58 1.93 -10.88
N LYS A 136 9.24 0.84 -11.25
CA LYS A 136 9.98 -0.07 -10.36
C LYS A 136 11.47 0.00 -10.66
N GLY A 137 12.26 -0.71 -9.86
CA GLY A 137 13.71 -0.76 -10.06
C GLY A 137 14.42 0.54 -9.70
N VAL A 138 13.79 1.40 -8.90
CA VAL A 138 14.39 2.62 -8.34
C VAL A 138 14.11 2.64 -6.84
N SER A 139 15.17 2.62 -6.05
CA SER A 139 15.09 2.68 -4.59
C SER A 139 16.11 3.69 -4.06
N PHE A 140 15.71 4.42 -3.02
CA PHE A 140 16.55 5.40 -2.35
C PHE A 140 16.98 4.89 -0.99
N THR A 141 18.14 5.33 -0.53
CA THR A 141 18.56 5.17 0.87
C THR A 141 17.61 5.91 1.80
N LYS A 142 17.52 5.47 3.04
CA LYS A 142 16.67 6.09 4.06
C LYS A 142 17.04 7.54 4.34
N ASP A 143 18.34 7.84 4.28
CA ASP A 143 18.87 9.20 4.41
C ASP A 143 18.69 10.05 3.13
N GLY A 144 18.23 9.44 2.02
CA GLY A 144 18.02 10.10 0.74
C GLY A 144 19.30 10.51 0.01
N GLN A 145 20.49 10.03 0.42
CA GLN A 145 21.76 10.45 -0.18
C GLN A 145 22.09 9.67 -1.45
N PHE A 146 21.63 8.43 -1.56
CA PHE A 146 21.93 7.59 -2.71
C PHE A 146 20.66 7.01 -3.33
N ALA A 147 20.73 6.82 -4.65
CA ALA A 147 19.70 6.14 -5.43
C ALA A 147 20.30 4.91 -6.10
N ALA A 148 19.61 3.78 -6.03
CA ALA A 148 19.88 2.59 -6.83
C ALA A 148 18.88 2.52 -7.97
N ILE A 149 19.35 2.45 -9.21
CA ILE A 149 18.51 2.40 -10.41
C ILE A 149 18.86 1.16 -11.22
N CYS A 150 17.88 0.31 -11.45
CA CYS A 150 18.04 -0.87 -12.28
C CYS A 150 17.98 -0.51 -13.77
N THR A 151 18.98 -0.95 -14.52
CA THR A 151 19.04 -0.82 -15.99
C THR A 151 19.28 -2.17 -16.62
N ARG A 152 18.87 -2.33 -17.89
CA ARG A 152 19.09 -3.57 -18.65
C ARG A 152 19.85 -3.27 -19.95
N ARG A 153 20.97 -3.98 -20.14
CA ARG A 153 21.79 -3.92 -21.38
C ARG A 153 22.18 -5.33 -21.79
N ASP A 154 22.13 -5.62 -23.06
CA ASP A 154 22.57 -6.91 -23.63
C ASP A 154 22.00 -8.13 -22.86
N CYS A 155 20.70 -8.07 -22.53
CA CYS A 155 20.00 -9.09 -21.75
C CYS A 155 20.55 -9.34 -20.35
N LYS A 156 21.31 -8.39 -19.78
CA LYS A 156 21.81 -8.44 -18.39
C LYS A 156 21.28 -7.25 -17.60
N ASP A 157 20.99 -7.50 -16.34
CA ASP A 157 20.54 -6.48 -15.42
C ASP A 157 21.73 -5.87 -14.67
N TYR A 158 21.70 -4.56 -14.49
CA TYR A 158 22.71 -3.77 -13.80
C TYR A 158 22.06 -2.86 -12.78
N ILE A 159 22.76 -2.63 -11.69
CA ILE A 159 22.41 -1.59 -10.72
C ILE A 159 23.38 -0.42 -10.92
N ASN A 160 22.82 0.77 -11.13
CA ASN A 160 23.54 2.02 -11.14
C ASN A 160 23.31 2.71 -9.79
N LEU A 161 24.39 3.01 -9.09
CA LEU A 161 24.35 3.81 -7.85
C LEU A 161 24.65 5.25 -8.21
N LEU A 162 23.77 6.16 -7.80
CA LEU A 162 23.89 7.58 -8.00
C LEU A 162 23.90 8.31 -6.65
N SER A 163 24.70 9.38 -6.57
CA SER A 163 24.58 10.33 -5.48
C SER A 163 23.37 11.23 -5.74
N CYS A 164 22.41 11.32 -4.83
CA CYS A 164 21.25 12.20 -4.98
C CYS A 164 21.59 13.71 -4.88
N HIS A 165 22.78 14.03 -4.42
CA HIS A 165 23.23 15.42 -4.35
C HIS A 165 23.72 15.94 -5.70
N THR A 166 24.54 15.17 -6.42
CA THR A 166 25.13 15.55 -7.71
C THR A 166 24.49 14.84 -8.90
N TRP A 167 23.77 13.77 -8.65
CA TRP A 167 23.20 12.84 -9.65
C TRP A 167 24.28 12.20 -10.55
N GLU A 168 25.51 12.17 -10.08
CA GLU A 168 26.60 11.44 -10.75
C GLU A 168 26.54 9.96 -10.40
N ILE A 169 26.93 9.13 -11.38
CA ILE A 169 27.03 7.68 -11.20
C ILE A 169 28.27 7.38 -10.37
N MET A 170 28.07 6.87 -9.17
CA MET A 170 29.13 6.45 -8.26
C MET A 170 29.66 5.05 -8.54
N GLY A 171 28.81 4.17 -9.07
CA GLY A 171 29.17 2.80 -9.38
C GLY A 171 28.13 2.11 -10.24
N VAL A 172 28.55 1.11 -11.00
CA VAL A 172 27.70 0.25 -11.81
C VAL A 172 28.17 -1.19 -11.65
N PHE A 173 27.28 -2.10 -11.32
CA PHE A 173 27.60 -3.52 -11.25
C PHE A 173 26.50 -4.40 -11.84
N ALA A 174 26.89 -5.53 -12.41
CA ALA A 174 25.98 -6.52 -12.94
C ALA A 174 25.38 -7.38 -11.81
N VAL A 175 24.12 -7.76 -11.94
CA VAL A 175 23.44 -8.64 -10.99
C VAL A 175 23.12 -9.99 -11.64
N ASP A 176 23.10 -11.04 -10.82
CA ASP A 176 22.87 -12.42 -11.27
C ASP A 176 21.37 -12.73 -11.28
N THR A 177 20.60 -11.97 -12.05
CA THR A 177 19.17 -12.16 -12.27
C THR A 177 18.93 -12.63 -13.71
N LEU A 178 17.87 -13.41 -13.92
CA LEU A 178 17.39 -13.74 -15.25
C LEU A 178 16.57 -12.59 -15.81
N ASP A 179 15.65 -12.07 -14.99
CA ASP A 179 14.75 -10.98 -15.33
C ASP A 179 14.33 -10.24 -14.06
N LEU A 180 15.15 -9.30 -13.61
CA LEU A 180 14.97 -8.55 -12.36
C LEU A 180 13.56 -7.95 -12.27
N ALA A 181 12.84 -8.24 -11.20
CA ALA A 181 11.49 -7.73 -10.96
C ALA A 181 11.50 -6.36 -10.24
N ASP A 182 12.28 -6.23 -9.17
CA ASP A 182 12.38 -4.98 -8.42
C ASP A 182 13.59 -4.99 -7.48
N ILE A 183 13.87 -3.83 -6.86
CA ILE A 183 14.96 -3.63 -5.91
C ILE A 183 14.49 -2.81 -4.72
N GLU A 184 15.08 -3.03 -3.56
CA GLU A 184 14.81 -2.25 -2.37
C GLU A 184 16.07 -2.13 -1.50
N TRP A 185 16.38 -0.91 -1.02
CA TRP A 185 17.41 -0.72 -0.01
C TRP A 185 16.96 -1.27 1.33
N SER A 186 17.89 -1.83 2.08
CA SER A 186 17.64 -2.15 3.48
C SER A 186 17.42 -0.86 4.28
N PRO A 187 16.56 -0.87 5.32
CA PRO A 187 16.30 0.33 6.14
C PRO A 187 17.49 0.89 6.91
N ASP A 188 18.60 0.15 6.99
CA ASP A 188 19.88 0.54 7.57
C ASP A 188 20.91 1.01 6.52
N ASP A 189 20.50 1.08 5.25
CA ASP A 189 21.31 1.48 4.10
C ASP A 189 22.56 0.60 3.85
N SER A 190 22.64 -0.57 4.47
CA SER A 190 23.80 -1.46 4.39
C SER A 190 23.79 -2.39 3.18
N ALA A 191 22.60 -2.69 2.64
CA ALA A 191 22.44 -3.66 1.57
C ALA A 191 21.29 -3.28 0.58
N ILE A 192 21.38 -3.83 -0.61
CA ILE A 192 20.35 -3.75 -1.64
C ILE A 192 19.79 -5.15 -1.84
N VAL A 193 18.49 -5.30 -1.62
CA VAL A 193 17.76 -6.53 -1.91
C VAL A 193 17.21 -6.45 -3.31
N ILE A 194 17.43 -7.51 -4.07
CA ILE A 194 17.04 -7.64 -5.48
C ILE A 194 16.31 -8.97 -5.63
N TRP A 195 15.17 -8.97 -6.28
CA TRP A 195 14.49 -10.23 -6.58
C TRP A 195 14.16 -10.37 -8.05
N ASP A 196 14.14 -11.62 -8.47
CA ASP A 196 13.89 -11.99 -9.84
C ASP A 196 12.38 -12.03 -10.17
N SER A 197 12.05 -12.11 -11.44
CA SER A 197 10.69 -12.28 -11.94
C SER A 197 10.08 -13.57 -11.36
N PRO A 198 8.74 -13.72 -11.40
CA PRO A 198 8.08 -14.94 -10.89
C PRO A 198 8.53 -16.24 -11.54
N LEU A 199 9.29 -16.20 -12.60
CA LEU A 199 9.78 -17.41 -13.29
C LEU A 199 10.90 -18.12 -12.54
N GLU A 200 11.59 -17.44 -11.64
CA GLU A 200 12.67 -18.01 -10.84
C GLU A 200 12.56 -17.55 -9.37
N TYR A 201 12.67 -18.49 -8.43
CA TYR A 201 12.74 -18.11 -7.02
C TYR A 201 14.16 -17.67 -6.68
N LYS A 202 14.41 -16.40 -6.74
CA LYS A 202 15.73 -15.85 -6.44
C LYS A 202 15.59 -14.50 -5.74
N VAL A 203 16.18 -14.39 -4.55
CA VAL A 203 16.38 -13.13 -3.82
C VAL A 203 17.87 -12.96 -3.60
N LEU A 204 18.42 -11.87 -4.08
CA LEU A 204 19.84 -11.57 -4.05
C LEU A 204 20.07 -10.37 -3.12
N ILE A 205 21.10 -10.45 -2.32
CA ILE A 205 21.50 -9.38 -1.42
C ILE A 205 22.89 -8.91 -1.84
N TYR A 206 22.97 -7.65 -2.20
CA TYR A 206 24.21 -7.00 -2.60
C TYR A 206 24.60 -5.90 -1.62
N SER A 207 25.90 -5.77 -1.36
CA SER A 207 26.43 -4.57 -0.72
C SER A 207 26.47 -3.40 -1.73
N PRO A 208 26.52 -2.15 -1.27
CA PRO A 208 26.58 -0.98 -2.16
C PRO A 208 27.81 -0.97 -3.09
N ASP A 209 28.87 -1.66 -2.74
CA ASP A 209 30.08 -1.81 -3.57
C ASP A 209 29.96 -2.89 -4.67
N GLY A 210 28.78 -3.52 -4.81
CA GLY A 210 28.49 -4.49 -5.86
C GLY A 210 28.89 -5.93 -5.55
N ARG A 211 29.25 -6.25 -4.30
CA ARG A 211 29.52 -7.63 -3.88
C ARG A 211 28.22 -8.34 -3.54
N CYS A 212 28.00 -9.54 -4.07
CA CYS A 212 26.90 -10.39 -3.68
C CYS A 212 27.16 -10.97 -2.28
N LEU A 213 26.38 -10.53 -1.29
CA LEU A 213 26.49 -10.98 0.10
C LEU A 213 25.82 -12.33 0.31
N TYR A 214 24.64 -12.50 -0.30
CA TYR A 214 23.86 -13.73 -0.14
C TYR A 214 22.94 -13.97 -1.34
N LYS A 215 22.69 -15.25 -1.65
CA LYS A 215 21.70 -15.71 -2.61
C LYS A 215 20.70 -16.59 -1.89
N TYR A 216 19.47 -16.16 -1.82
CA TYR A 216 18.40 -16.92 -1.20
C TYR A 216 17.48 -17.54 -2.26
N GLN A 217 17.29 -18.85 -2.13
CA GLN A 217 16.41 -19.63 -2.98
C GLN A 217 15.75 -20.70 -2.10
N ALA A 218 14.41 -20.67 -2.01
CA ALA A 218 13.68 -21.62 -1.16
C ALA A 218 13.40 -22.93 -1.89
N TYR A 219 13.22 -22.88 -3.20
CA TYR A 219 12.96 -24.05 -4.06
C TYR A 219 13.32 -23.75 -5.52
N GLU A 220 13.32 -24.80 -6.33
CA GLU A 220 13.59 -24.76 -7.77
C GLU A 220 12.37 -25.22 -8.59
N SER A 221 12.36 -24.88 -9.87
CA SER A 221 11.41 -25.43 -10.85
C SER A 221 9.92 -25.12 -10.60
N ALA A 222 9.62 -23.98 -9.94
CA ALA A 222 8.26 -23.48 -9.76
C ALA A 222 8.23 -21.96 -9.77
N LEU A 223 7.02 -21.34 -9.82
CA LEU A 223 6.87 -19.90 -9.74
C LEU A 223 7.43 -19.38 -8.42
N GLY A 224 8.27 -18.36 -8.50
CA GLY A 224 9.10 -17.88 -7.41
C GLY A 224 8.46 -16.80 -6.52
N VAL A 225 9.17 -15.68 -6.39
CA VAL A 225 8.82 -14.58 -5.50
C VAL A 225 7.67 -13.76 -6.08
N LYS A 226 6.71 -13.39 -5.23
CA LYS A 226 5.56 -12.56 -5.61
C LYS A 226 5.59 -11.19 -4.95
N SER A 227 5.97 -11.13 -3.69
CA SER A 227 6.04 -9.89 -2.90
C SER A 227 7.22 -9.94 -1.94
N VAL A 228 7.85 -8.80 -1.73
CA VAL A 228 8.94 -8.61 -0.77
C VAL A 228 8.63 -7.36 0.03
N SER A 229 8.92 -7.36 1.32
CA SER A 229 8.72 -6.18 2.18
C SER A 229 9.63 -6.23 3.40
N TRP A 230 10.30 -5.10 3.67
CA TRP A 230 11.05 -4.91 4.89
C TRP A 230 10.15 -4.63 6.10
N SER A 231 10.54 -5.15 7.24
CA SER A 231 9.98 -4.68 8.51
C SER A 231 10.41 -3.23 8.79
N PRO A 232 9.56 -2.39 9.39
CA PRO A 232 9.93 -1.01 9.73
C PRO A 232 11.18 -0.89 10.61
N CYS A 233 11.44 -1.88 11.46
CA CYS A 233 12.66 -1.92 12.29
C CYS A 233 13.93 -2.33 11.51
N GLY A 234 13.81 -2.78 10.26
CA GLY A 234 14.92 -3.23 9.43
C GLY A 234 15.53 -4.60 9.78
N GLN A 235 15.00 -5.29 10.80
CA GLN A 235 15.56 -6.57 11.26
C GLN A 235 15.11 -7.77 10.43
N PHE A 236 13.98 -7.65 9.72
CA PHE A 236 13.37 -8.75 9.00
C PHE A 236 13.01 -8.37 7.59
N LEU A 237 13.26 -9.29 6.67
CA LEU A 237 12.78 -9.21 5.29
C LEU A 237 11.72 -10.30 5.08
N ALA A 238 10.50 -9.90 4.77
CA ALA A 238 9.42 -10.84 4.44
C ALA A 238 9.39 -11.10 2.93
N VAL A 239 9.31 -12.37 2.56
CA VAL A 239 9.23 -12.84 1.17
C VAL A 239 7.98 -13.69 1.02
N GLY A 240 7.02 -13.19 0.28
CA GLY A 240 5.81 -13.90 -0.12
C GLY A 240 5.98 -14.52 -1.49
N SER A 241 5.64 -15.79 -1.63
CA SER A 241 5.88 -16.56 -2.85
C SER A 241 4.63 -17.26 -3.40
N TYR A 242 4.74 -17.76 -4.62
CA TYR A 242 3.64 -18.45 -5.31
C TYR A 242 3.31 -19.82 -4.71
N ASP A 243 4.19 -20.40 -3.91
CA ASP A 243 3.94 -21.62 -3.13
C ASP A 243 3.01 -21.41 -1.92
N GLN A 244 2.46 -20.20 -1.75
CA GLN A 244 1.54 -19.80 -0.69
C GLN A 244 2.19 -19.73 0.70
N MET A 245 3.51 -19.69 0.75
CA MET A 245 4.29 -19.54 1.97
C MET A 245 4.75 -18.09 2.12
N LEU A 246 4.72 -17.62 3.35
CA LEU A 246 5.41 -16.42 3.77
C LEU A 246 6.69 -16.84 4.49
N ARG A 247 7.84 -16.36 4.02
CA ARG A 247 9.14 -16.59 4.66
C ARG A 247 9.68 -15.28 5.19
N VAL A 248 10.15 -15.30 6.41
CA VAL A 248 10.77 -14.15 7.07
C VAL A 248 12.26 -14.44 7.22
N LEU A 249 13.10 -13.60 6.62
CA LEU A 249 14.55 -13.70 6.66
C LEU A 249 15.12 -12.75 7.70
N ASN A 250 16.15 -13.16 8.40
CA ASN A 250 16.90 -12.31 9.32
C ASN A 250 17.93 -11.47 8.55
N HIS A 251 18.00 -10.16 8.79
CA HIS A 251 18.85 -9.21 8.04
C HIS A 251 20.36 -9.42 8.22
N LEU A 252 20.80 -10.05 9.31
CA LEU A 252 22.23 -10.29 9.55
C LEU A 252 22.71 -11.56 8.86
N THR A 253 21.92 -12.63 8.96
CA THR A 253 22.33 -13.96 8.47
C THR A 253 21.74 -14.29 7.10
N TRP A 254 20.71 -13.57 6.68
CA TRP A 254 19.91 -13.79 5.47
C TRP A 254 19.26 -15.18 5.40
N LYS A 255 19.27 -15.91 6.50
CA LYS A 255 18.62 -17.20 6.63
C LYS A 255 17.16 -17.03 7.03
N THR A 256 16.36 -18.02 6.68
CA THR A 256 14.96 -18.10 7.10
C THR A 256 14.87 -18.13 8.61
N PHE A 257 14.18 -17.15 9.18
CA PHE A 257 13.86 -17.05 10.60
C PHE A 257 12.54 -17.74 10.92
N ALA A 258 11.54 -17.55 10.04
CA ALA A 258 10.21 -18.17 10.18
C ALA A 258 9.60 -18.49 8.81
N GLU A 259 8.76 -19.51 8.78
CA GLU A 259 7.94 -19.88 7.63
C GLU A 259 6.48 -20.02 8.07
N PHE A 260 5.59 -19.34 7.38
CA PHE A 260 4.18 -19.33 7.69
C PHE A 260 3.36 -19.85 6.51
N MET A 261 2.56 -20.88 6.79
CA MET A 261 1.74 -21.55 5.80
C MET A 261 0.26 -21.11 5.93
N HIS A 262 -0.37 -20.80 4.82
CA HIS A 262 -1.78 -20.46 4.74
C HIS A 262 -2.64 -21.73 4.56
N LEU A 263 -3.01 -22.35 5.67
CA LEU A 263 -3.75 -23.60 5.67
C LEU A 263 -5.23 -23.39 5.31
N SER A 264 -5.80 -24.30 4.50
CA SER A 264 -7.24 -24.30 4.20
C SER A 264 -8.09 -24.86 5.36
N THR A 265 -7.48 -25.50 6.32
CA THR A 265 -8.14 -26.01 7.53
C THR A 265 -7.29 -25.69 8.74
N VAL A 266 -7.84 -24.96 9.68
CA VAL A 266 -7.17 -24.59 10.94
C VAL A 266 -7.72 -25.50 12.05
N ARG A 267 -6.81 -26.13 12.81
CA ARG A 267 -7.14 -27.08 13.88
C ARG A 267 -6.39 -26.69 15.15
N ALA A 268 -6.94 -27.09 16.30
CA ALA A 268 -6.22 -27.02 17.56
C ALA A 268 -4.97 -27.95 17.57
N PRO A 269 -3.86 -27.60 18.23
CA PRO A 269 -3.65 -26.38 19.01
C PRO A 269 -3.14 -25.23 18.12
N CYS A 270 -4.01 -24.32 17.75
CA CYS A 270 -3.63 -23.07 17.08
C CYS A 270 -4.04 -21.91 17.99
N CYS A 271 -3.15 -20.98 18.26
CA CYS A 271 -3.41 -19.85 19.17
C CYS A 271 -4.21 -18.72 18.50
N ALA A 272 -4.46 -18.81 17.17
CA ALA A 272 -5.15 -17.78 16.42
C ALA A 272 -6.61 -17.63 16.83
N ALA A 273 -7.03 -16.40 17.10
CA ALA A 273 -8.45 -16.05 17.18
C ALA A 273 -9.03 -15.96 15.76
N VAL A 274 -10.09 -16.73 15.47
CA VAL A 274 -10.74 -16.68 14.15
C VAL A 274 -11.98 -15.81 14.24
N PHE A 275 -11.93 -14.66 13.55
CA PHE A 275 -13.02 -13.68 13.47
C PHE A 275 -13.76 -13.86 12.14
N LYS A 276 -14.99 -14.33 12.20
CA LYS A 276 -15.84 -14.53 11.02
C LYS A 276 -16.88 -13.43 10.93
N GLU A 277 -16.98 -12.81 9.76
CA GLU A 277 -18.03 -11.84 9.46
C GLU A 277 -19.40 -12.51 9.40
N VAL A 278 -20.37 -11.97 10.14
CA VAL A 278 -21.76 -12.43 10.17
C VAL A 278 -22.70 -11.23 10.09
N ASP A 279 -23.88 -11.44 9.46
CA ASP A 279 -24.95 -10.45 9.48
C ASP A 279 -25.70 -10.54 10.81
N GLU A 280 -25.94 -9.41 11.42
CA GLU A 280 -26.82 -9.30 12.57
C GLU A 280 -28.22 -8.98 12.05
N PRO A 281 -29.21 -9.90 12.20
CA PRO A 281 -30.56 -9.59 11.83
C PRO A 281 -31.04 -8.41 12.69
N LEU A 282 -31.54 -7.34 12.07
CA LEU A 282 -32.25 -6.28 12.77
C LEU A 282 -33.48 -6.92 13.42
N LEU A 283 -33.41 -7.17 14.72
CA LEU A 283 -34.61 -7.37 15.51
C LEU A 283 -35.36 -6.04 15.47
N LEU A 284 -36.36 -5.92 14.61
CA LEU A 284 -37.31 -4.83 14.67
C LEU A 284 -37.90 -4.86 16.09
N ASP A 285 -37.55 -3.87 16.85
CA ASP A 285 -38.11 -3.68 18.20
C ASP A 285 -39.63 -3.45 18.02
N MET A 286 -40.40 -4.52 18.25
CA MET A 286 -41.86 -4.51 18.12
C MET A 286 -42.54 -3.57 19.15
N SER A 287 -41.75 -2.84 19.92
CA SER A 287 -42.27 -1.90 20.94
C SER A 287 -42.68 -0.54 20.36
N GLU A 288 -42.29 -0.19 19.11
CA GLU A 288 -42.70 1.08 18.47
C GLU A 288 -43.90 0.96 17.51
N LEU A 289 -44.55 -0.22 17.39
CA LEU A 289 -45.70 -0.45 16.56
C LEU A 289 -47.04 -0.36 17.32
N SER A 290 -47.11 0.53 18.33
CA SER A 290 -48.40 0.86 18.93
C SER A 290 -48.81 2.30 18.60
N MET A 291 -49.89 2.38 17.81
CA MET A 291 -50.74 3.56 17.61
C MET A 291 -50.28 4.55 16.50
N SER A 292 -50.64 4.26 15.28
CA SER A 292 -51.42 5.21 14.44
C SER A 292 -52.03 4.46 13.24
N ASP A 293 -53.32 4.17 13.33
CA ASP A 293 -54.16 3.95 12.18
C ASP A 293 -54.25 5.25 11.39
N ASP A 294 -53.67 5.28 10.21
CA ASP A 294 -54.14 6.12 9.10
C ASP A 294 -53.68 5.52 7.75
N PHE A 295 -54.67 5.19 6.98
CA PHE A 295 -54.59 4.70 5.62
C PHE A 295 -53.93 5.73 4.70
N ALA A 296 -52.82 5.38 4.06
CA ALA A 296 -52.38 6.00 2.80
C ALA A 296 -51.70 4.94 1.91
N GLU A 297 -52.35 4.68 0.79
CA GLU A 297 -51.88 3.85 -0.30
C GLU A 297 -50.64 4.40 -0.95
N GLY A 298 -49.71 3.52 -1.28
CA GLY A 298 -48.81 3.62 -2.42
C GLY A 298 -47.47 4.31 -2.21
N ASN A 299 -46.47 3.49 -1.90
CA ASN A 299 -45.18 3.45 -2.64
C ASN A 299 -44.35 2.28 -2.09
N ASN A 300 -44.22 1.24 -2.89
CA ASN A 300 -43.27 0.16 -2.65
C ASN A 300 -41.84 0.67 -2.97
N ASP A 301 -41.27 1.49 -2.13
CA ASP A 301 -39.84 1.60 -1.99
C ASP A 301 -39.45 0.62 -0.87
N ALA A 302 -39.00 -0.56 -1.30
CA ALA A 302 -38.34 -1.51 -0.42
C ALA A 302 -37.11 -0.77 0.20
N SER A 303 -37.27 -0.31 1.42
CA SER A 303 -36.12 0.12 2.27
C SER A 303 -35.21 -1.10 2.34
N GLU A 304 -34.09 -1.08 1.60
CA GLU A 304 -33.00 -2.00 1.80
C GLU A 304 -32.58 -1.86 3.27
N GLY A 305 -32.99 -2.83 4.08
CA GLY A 305 -32.72 -2.87 5.51
C GLY A 305 -31.21 -2.86 5.70
N HIS A 306 -30.71 -1.86 6.41
CA HIS A 306 -29.31 -1.79 6.79
C HIS A 306 -28.96 -3.00 7.66
N VAL A 307 -28.32 -3.99 7.04
CA VAL A 307 -27.81 -5.17 7.74
C VAL A 307 -26.62 -4.71 8.56
N ARG A 308 -26.71 -4.82 9.88
CA ARG A 308 -25.55 -4.65 10.73
C ARG A 308 -24.63 -5.86 10.57
N VAL A 309 -23.36 -5.60 10.45
CA VAL A 309 -22.33 -6.63 10.34
C VAL A 309 -21.48 -6.63 11.59
N ARG A 310 -21.19 -7.82 12.12
CA ARG A 310 -20.27 -7.99 13.26
C ARG A 310 -19.30 -9.14 13.01
N TYR A 311 -18.25 -9.18 13.81
CA TYR A 311 -17.42 -10.35 13.92
C TYR A 311 -17.91 -11.29 15.00
N GLU A 312 -17.89 -12.57 14.68
CA GLU A 312 -18.11 -13.67 15.63
C GLU A 312 -16.83 -14.48 15.74
N VAL A 313 -16.42 -14.77 16.97
CA VAL A 313 -15.26 -15.65 17.22
C VAL A 313 -15.71 -17.08 17.02
N THR A 314 -15.07 -17.74 16.07
CA THR A 314 -15.41 -19.12 15.70
C THR A 314 -14.43 -20.10 16.35
N GLU A 315 -14.97 -21.16 16.96
CA GLU A 315 -14.17 -22.24 17.54
C GLU A 315 -13.56 -23.14 16.46
N MET A 316 -12.40 -23.72 16.78
CA MET A 316 -11.71 -24.68 15.91
C MET A 316 -12.27 -26.11 16.10
N PRO A 317 -12.26 -26.96 15.07
CA PRO A 317 -11.64 -26.79 13.75
C PRO A 317 -12.51 -25.98 12.77
N ILE A 318 -11.88 -25.15 11.95
CA ILE A 318 -12.55 -24.37 10.90
C ILE A 318 -11.96 -24.67 9.51
N SER A 319 -12.83 -24.81 8.52
CA SER A 319 -12.44 -24.90 7.10
C SER A 319 -12.59 -23.52 6.46
N LEU A 320 -11.51 -23.05 5.85
CA LEU A 320 -11.41 -21.75 5.21
C LEU A 320 -11.70 -21.86 3.70
N PRO A 321 -12.45 -20.91 3.09
CA PRO A 321 -12.72 -20.93 1.66
C PRO A 321 -11.44 -20.83 0.85
N PHE A 322 -11.24 -21.77 -0.05
CA PHE A 322 -10.07 -21.87 -0.92
C PHE A 322 -10.52 -21.95 -2.39
N GLN A 323 -9.95 -21.09 -3.24
CA GLN A 323 -10.21 -21.05 -4.67
C GLN A 323 -9.00 -21.60 -5.43
N LYS A 324 -9.19 -22.67 -6.18
CA LYS A 324 -8.14 -23.16 -7.08
C LYS A 324 -7.96 -22.18 -8.24
N PRO A 325 -6.72 -21.76 -8.56
CA PRO A 325 -6.49 -20.90 -9.69
C PRO A 325 -6.87 -21.63 -11.00
N PRO A 326 -7.46 -20.93 -11.98
CA PRO A 326 -7.73 -21.52 -13.28
C PRO A 326 -6.43 -21.87 -13.99
N VAL A 327 -6.33 -23.10 -14.49
CA VAL A 327 -5.10 -23.67 -15.10
C VAL A 327 -4.70 -22.95 -16.39
N ASP A 328 -5.68 -22.39 -17.11
CA ASP A 328 -5.49 -21.84 -18.46
C ASP A 328 -5.15 -20.33 -18.49
N LYS A 329 -5.01 -19.69 -17.33
CA LYS A 329 -4.68 -18.26 -17.29
C LYS A 329 -3.19 -18.05 -17.03
N PRO A 330 -2.50 -17.25 -17.87
CA PRO A 330 -1.17 -16.77 -17.53
C PRO A 330 -1.26 -15.94 -16.24
N ASN A 331 -0.25 -16.03 -15.39
CA ASN A 331 -0.17 -15.35 -14.09
C ASN A 331 -1.31 -15.79 -13.14
N PRO A 332 -1.20 -16.98 -12.55
CA PRO A 332 -2.25 -17.52 -11.69
C PRO A 332 -2.45 -16.65 -10.45
N LYS A 333 -3.71 -16.42 -10.07
CA LYS A 333 -4.08 -15.77 -8.80
C LYS A 333 -3.84 -16.73 -7.64
N GLN A 334 -2.59 -16.90 -7.29
CA GLN A 334 -2.09 -17.79 -6.24
C GLN A 334 -0.91 -17.13 -5.52
N GLY A 335 -0.61 -17.56 -4.31
CA GLY A 335 0.50 -17.04 -3.52
C GLY A 335 0.17 -15.74 -2.77
N ILE A 336 1.17 -15.19 -2.11
CA ILE A 336 1.00 -14.05 -1.20
C ILE A 336 0.93 -12.74 -2.00
N GLY A 337 -0.27 -12.28 -2.29
CA GLY A 337 -0.52 -11.08 -3.10
C GLY A 337 -0.61 -9.78 -2.30
N LEU A 338 -0.95 -9.85 -1.01
CA LEU A 338 -0.95 -8.71 -0.10
C LEU A 338 -0.10 -9.07 1.12
N MET A 339 0.79 -8.17 1.48
CA MET A 339 1.67 -8.30 2.64
C MET A 339 1.98 -6.92 3.17
N SER A 340 1.82 -6.71 4.48
CA SER A 340 2.10 -5.43 5.13
C SER A 340 2.48 -5.63 6.60
N TRP A 341 3.49 -4.89 7.06
CA TRP A 341 3.96 -4.89 8.43
C TRP A 341 3.25 -3.87 9.29
N SER A 342 3.04 -4.20 10.57
CA SER A 342 2.67 -3.20 11.58
C SER A 342 3.84 -2.25 11.84
N ASN A 343 3.54 -1.03 12.31
CA ASN A 343 4.56 0.00 12.54
C ASN A 343 5.63 -0.45 13.57
N ASN A 344 5.23 -1.22 14.58
CA ASN A 344 6.11 -1.77 15.62
C ASN A 344 6.85 -3.05 15.18
N SER A 345 6.69 -3.51 13.93
CA SER A 345 7.29 -4.72 13.36
C SER A 345 6.95 -6.02 14.09
N GLN A 346 5.97 -6.01 14.99
CA GLN A 346 5.55 -7.20 15.74
C GLN A 346 4.61 -8.08 14.91
N TYR A 347 3.75 -7.46 14.12
CA TYR A 347 2.77 -8.17 13.32
C TYR A 347 2.99 -7.97 11.83
N ILE A 348 2.68 -9.01 11.07
CA ILE A 348 2.59 -8.94 9.62
C ILE A 348 1.23 -9.47 9.19
N CYS A 349 0.51 -8.73 8.37
CA CYS A 349 -0.72 -9.23 7.76
C CYS A 349 -0.44 -9.72 6.34
N THR A 350 -1.08 -10.83 5.96
CA THR A 350 -0.95 -11.42 4.63
C THR A 350 -2.28 -11.93 4.10
N ARG A 351 -2.47 -11.82 2.78
CA ARG A 351 -3.56 -12.43 2.05
C ARG A 351 -2.99 -13.33 0.96
N ASN A 352 -3.41 -14.59 0.98
CA ASN A 352 -3.16 -15.52 -0.11
C ASN A 352 -4.22 -15.28 -1.22
N ASP A 353 -3.80 -15.10 -2.46
CA ASP A 353 -4.71 -14.84 -3.56
C ASP A 353 -5.61 -16.05 -3.91
N SER A 354 -5.25 -17.25 -3.45
CA SER A 354 -6.15 -18.42 -3.46
C SER A 354 -7.22 -18.39 -2.36
N MET A 355 -7.08 -17.46 -1.39
CA MET A 355 -8.02 -17.24 -0.28
C MET A 355 -8.36 -15.74 -0.19
N PRO A 356 -9.02 -15.16 -1.20
CA PRO A 356 -9.12 -13.71 -1.34
C PRO A 356 -9.94 -13.02 -0.24
N SER A 357 -10.80 -13.75 0.46
CA SER A 357 -11.62 -13.24 1.57
C SER A 357 -11.00 -13.47 2.95
N ILE A 358 -9.76 -13.96 3.02
CA ILE A 358 -9.12 -14.30 4.29
C ILE A 358 -7.85 -13.49 4.46
N LEU A 359 -7.73 -12.87 5.63
CA LEU A 359 -6.52 -12.19 6.06
C LEU A 359 -5.93 -12.89 7.27
N TRP A 360 -4.66 -13.22 7.17
CA TRP A 360 -3.87 -13.78 8.26
C TRP A 360 -3.07 -12.68 8.92
N ILE A 361 -3.00 -12.69 10.24
CA ILE A 361 -2.19 -11.79 11.06
C ILE A 361 -1.26 -12.65 11.89
N TRP A 362 0.04 -12.53 11.60
CA TRP A 362 1.10 -13.33 12.21
C TRP A 362 1.81 -12.51 13.28
N ASP A 363 2.04 -13.10 14.44
CA ASP A 363 2.89 -12.53 15.48
C ASP A 363 4.32 -13.06 15.31
N ILE A 364 5.24 -12.14 15.03
CA ILE A 364 6.65 -12.46 14.77
C ILE A 364 7.41 -12.81 16.05
N ARG A 365 6.95 -12.36 17.22
CA ARG A 365 7.59 -12.72 18.49
C ARG A 365 7.32 -14.18 18.87
N HIS A 366 6.07 -14.61 18.67
CA HIS A 366 5.65 -15.96 19.03
C HIS A 366 5.76 -16.94 17.86
N LEU A 367 6.01 -16.47 16.62
CA LEU A 367 6.09 -17.25 15.38
C LEU A 367 4.80 -18.04 15.10
N GLU A 368 3.67 -17.49 15.48
CA GLU A 368 2.35 -18.11 15.35
C GLU A 368 1.34 -17.13 14.76
N PRO A 369 0.24 -17.64 14.18
CA PRO A 369 -0.85 -16.76 13.76
C PRO A 369 -1.57 -16.21 15.01
N SER A 370 -1.66 -14.86 15.09
CA SER A 370 -2.38 -14.15 16.15
C SER A 370 -3.88 -14.11 15.87
N ALA A 371 -4.25 -13.82 14.62
CA ALA A 371 -5.65 -13.77 14.20
C ALA A 371 -5.85 -14.16 12.75
N ILE A 372 -7.06 -14.61 12.43
CA ILE A 372 -7.53 -14.90 11.09
C ILE A 372 -8.86 -14.17 10.90
N LEU A 373 -8.91 -13.23 9.97
CA LEU A 373 -10.13 -12.53 9.60
C LEU A 373 -10.77 -13.21 8.40
N VAL A 374 -11.99 -13.69 8.53
CA VAL A 374 -12.76 -14.35 7.49
C VAL A 374 -13.91 -13.45 7.07
N GLN A 375 -13.76 -12.85 5.89
CA GLN A 375 -14.73 -11.94 5.30
C GLN A 375 -15.69 -12.71 4.39
N LYS A 376 -16.84 -12.12 4.09
CA LYS A 376 -17.78 -12.62 3.07
C LYS A 376 -17.27 -12.32 1.67
N ASP A 377 -16.79 -11.09 1.48
CA ASP A 377 -16.30 -10.60 0.21
C ASP A 377 -14.78 -10.60 0.13
N PRO A 378 -14.20 -10.60 -1.08
CA PRO A 378 -12.77 -10.49 -1.26
C PRO A 378 -12.18 -9.20 -0.67
N ILE A 379 -11.11 -9.32 0.10
CA ILE A 379 -10.39 -8.19 0.69
C ILE A 379 -9.74 -7.38 -0.43
N ARG A 380 -10.01 -6.08 -0.47
CA ARG A 380 -9.47 -5.13 -1.44
C ARG A 380 -8.18 -4.49 -0.96
N ALA A 381 -8.21 -3.95 0.26
CA ALA A 381 -7.06 -3.34 0.88
C ALA A 381 -7.02 -3.66 2.38
N ALA A 382 -5.80 -3.70 2.91
CA ALA A 382 -5.52 -3.81 4.34
C ALA A 382 -4.34 -2.90 4.65
N VAL A 383 -4.51 -1.97 5.57
CA VAL A 383 -3.53 -0.93 5.89
C VAL A 383 -3.36 -0.80 7.40
N TRP A 384 -2.10 -0.81 7.85
CA TRP A 384 -1.76 -0.57 9.24
C TRP A 384 -1.77 0.93 9.55
N ASP A 385 -2.21 1.25 10.74
CA ASP A 385 -2.05 2.58 11.32
C ASP A 385 -0.55 2.86 11.53
N PRO A 386 -0.05 4.04 11.11
CA PRO A 386 1.36 4.37 11.23
C PRO A 386 1.82 4.62 12.67
N THR A 387 0.90 4.86 13.61
CA THR A 387 1.22 5.25 14.99
C THR A 387 0.93 4.15 16.02
N CYS A 388 -0.06 3.31 15.79
CA CYS A 388 -0.45 2.27 16.73
C CYS A 388 -0.70 0.91 16.05
N THR A 389 -0.76 -0.17 16.84
CA THR A 389 -1.01 -1.52 16.36
C THR A 389 -2.49 -1.71 16.05
N ARG A 390 -2.94 -1.14 14.95
CA ARG A 390 -4.31 -1.20 14.45
C ARG A 390 -4.30 -1.45 12.95
N LEU A 391 -5.02 -2.47 12.49
CA LEU A 391 -5.16 -2.82 11.09
C LEU A 391 -6.57 -2.48 10.62
N VAL A 392 -6.69 -1.83 9.47
CA VAL A 392 -7.98 -1.55 8.84
C VAL A 392 -8.06 -2.27 7.52
N VAL A 393 -9.20 -2.90 7.26
CA VAL A 393 -9.45 -3.74 6.09
C VAL A 393 -10.74 -3.29 5.41
N CYS A 394 -10.79 -3.34 4.07
CA CYS A 394 -11.99 -3.12 3.29
C CYS A 394 -12.19 -4.23 2.25
N THR A 395 -13.44 -4.48 1.90
CA THR A 395 -13.86 -5.54 0.96
C THR A 395 -14.56 -5.00 -0.28
N GLY A 396 -14.88 -3.73 -0.33
CA GLY A 396 -15.71 -3.12 -1.38
C GLY A 396 -17.18 -2.92 -0.95
N SER A 397 -17.46 -3.14 0.33
CA SER A 397 -18.75 -2.85 0.98
C SER A 397 -18.74 -1.45 1.63
N SER A 398 -19.85 -1.09 2.27
CA SER A 398 -19.96 0.12 3.11
C SER A 398 -19.45 -0.08 4.54
N HIS A 399 -18.69 -1.14 4.79
CA HIS A 399 -18.19 -1.49 6.10
C HIS A 399 -16.66 -1.42 6.13
N LEU A 400 -16.13 -0.93 7.24
CA LEU A 400 -14.73 -1.02 7.62
C LEU A 400 -14.55 -2.13 8.66
N TYR A 401 -13.53 -2.91 8.49
CA TYR A 401 -13.17 -3.97 9.40
C TYR A 401 -11.87 -3.58 10.09
N MET A 402 -11.84 -3.66 11.41
CA MET A 402 -10.69 -3.23 12.19
C MET A 402 -10.24 -4.37 13.11
N TRP A 403 -8.94 -4.54 13.19
CA TRP A 403 -8.31 -5.47 14.11
C TRP A 403 -7.27 -4.76 14.98
N THR A 404 -7.25 -5.13 16.24
CA THR A 404 -6.21 -4.76 17.22
C THR A 404 -5.85 -6.01 18.02
N PRO A 405 -4.74 -6.04 18.78
CA PRO A 405 -4.44 -7.17 19.67
C PRO A 405 -5.56 -7.50 20.66
N GLY A 406 -6.41 -6.54 20.98
CA GLY A 406 -7.58 -6.72 21.86
C GLY A 406 -8.82 -7.32 21.17
N GLY A 407 -8.82 -7.48 19.85
CA GLY A 407 -9.94 -8.04 19.10
C GLY A 407 -10.22 -7.38 17.76
N ALA A 408 -11.26 -7.88 17.09
CA ALA A 408 -11.72 -7.34 15.81
C ALA A 408 -13.15 -6.82 15.90
N TYR A 409 -13.45 -5.74 15.17
CA TYR A 409 -14.76 -5.10 15.12
C TYR A 409 -15.06 -4.50 13.76
N CYS A 410 -16.34 -4.28 13.49
CA CYS A 410 -16.85 -3.70 12.26
C CYS A 410 -17.39 -2.29 12.51
N VAL A 411 -17.19 -1.40 11.56
CA VAL A 411 -17.74 -0.04 11.59
C VAL A 411 -18.48 0.20 10.28
N SER A 412 -19.75 0.58 10.36
CA SER A 412 -20.54 0.95 9.18
C SER A 412 -20.32 2.43 8.86
N ILE A 413 -20.14 2.74 7.58
CA ILE A 413 -20.11 4.12 7.10
C ILE A 413 -21.56 4.63 6.98
N PRO A 414 -21.82 5.91 7.26
CA PRO A 414 -23.15 6.50 7.05
C PRO A 414 -23.68 6.25 5.63
N PRO A 415 -24.97 5.89 5.48
CA PRO A 415 -25.51 5.35 4.25
C PRO A 415 -25.73 6.33 3.09
N GLN A 416 -25.43 7.60 3.27
CA GLN A 416 -25.69 8.62 2.24
C GLN A 416 -24.45 9.47 1.96
N PRO A 417 -24.04 9.55 0.68
CA PRO A 417 -24.46 8.77 -0.51
C PRO A 417 -23.98 7.31 -0.42
N GLN A 418 -24.57 6.41 -1.21
CA GLN A 418 -24.11 5.00 -1.27
C GLN A 418 -22.61 4.94 -1.57
N PHE A 419 -21.84 4.37 -0.65
CA PHE A 419 -20.39 4.42 -0.68
C PHE A 419 -19.80 3.01 -0.53
N SER A 420 -18.96 2.62 -1.49
CA SER A 420 -18.28 1.32 -1.52
C SER A 420 -16.79 1.49 -1.39
N ILE A 421 -16.20 1.06 -0.28
CA ILE A 421 -14.79 1.31 0.01
C ILE A 421 -13.89 0.40 -0.85
N VAL A 422 -13.16 0.98 -1.78
CA VAL A 422 -12.28 0.25 -2.72
C VAL A 422 -10.81 0.33 -2.29
N ASP A 423 -10.43 1.43 -1.65
CA ASP A 423 -9.04 1.71 -1.26
C ASP A 423 -9.01 2.51 0.05
N LEU A 424 -7.93 2.35 0.81
CA LEU A 424 -7.70 2.92 2.13
C LEU A 424 -6.31 3.55 2.19
N LYS A 425 -6.18 4.72 2.83
CA LYS A 425 -4.89 5.32 3.15
C LYS A 425 -4.94 6.04 4.49
N TRP A 426 -3.98 5.79 5.34
CA TRP A 426 -3.77 6.59 6.54
C TRP A 426 -3.01 7.88 6.20
N ASN A 427 -3.27 8.94 6.94
CA ASN A 427 -2.34 10.05 7.03
C ASN A 427 -1.14 9.64 7.92
N SER A 428 -0.06 10.43 7.88
CA SER A 428 1.21 10.07 8.55
C SER A 428 1.16 10.09 10.07
N ASP A 429 0.20 10.82 10.67
CA ASP A 429 0.03 10.92 12.13
C ASP A 429 -1.04 9.97 12.70
N GLY A 430 -1.69 9.16 11.87
CA GLY A 430 -2.70 8.19 12.29
C GLY A 430 -4.04 8.79 12.76
N SER A 431 -4.23 10.09 12.65
CA SER A 431 -5.46 10.78 13.08
C SER A 431 -6.61 10.65 12.10
N CYS A 432 -6.30 10.44 10.82
CA CYS A 432 -7.28 10.43 9.75
C CYS A 432 -7.05 9.29 8.76
N LEU A 433 -8.14 8.59 8.40
CA LEU A 433 -8.17 7.54 7.41
C LEU A 433 -8.94 8.01 6.17
N LEU A 434 -8.30 8.01 5.02
CA LEU A 434 -8.92 8.26 3.73
C LEU A 434 -9.58 7.00 3.22
N LEU A 435 -10.86 7.09 2.91
CA LEU A 435 -11.69 6.05 2.32
C LEU A 435 -12.02 6.46 0.89
N LYS A 436 -11.74 5.61 -0.06
CA LYS A 436 -11.97 5.89 -1.48
C LYS A 436 -12.97 4.92 -2.07
N ASP A 437 -13.91 5.47 -2.78
CA ASP A 437 -14.78 4.79 -3.75
C ASP A 437 -14.30 5.10 -5.18
N LYS A 438 -15.01 4.67 -6.19
CA LYS A 438 -14.69 4.92 -7.61
C LYS A 438 -14.74 6.41 -7.97
N GLU A 439 -15.76 7.13 -7.45
CA GLU A 439 -16.03 8.53 -7.80
C GLU A 439 -16.10 9.47 -6.59
N LEU A 440 -16.05 8.91 -5.39
CA LEU A 440 -16.17 9.63 -4.14
C LEU A 440 -15.01 9.29 -3.20
N PHE A 441 -14.74 10.17 -2.27
CA PHE A 441 -13.93 9.89 -1.10
C PHE A 441 -14.55 10.51 0.14
N CYS A 442 -14.30 9.91 1.28
CA CYS A 442 -14.55 10.52 2.58
C CYS A 442 -13.37 10.26 3.50
N CYS A 443 -13.30 10.97 4.59
CA CYS A 443 -12.30 10.78 5.61
C CYS A 443 -12.96 10.37 6.91
N ALA A 444 -12.30 9.47 7.64
CA ALA A 444 -12.71 9.07 8.97
C ALA A 444 -11.69 9.61 9.97
N ALA A 445 -12.11 10.48 10.88
CA ALA A 445 -11.33 10.88 12.03
C ALA A 445 -11.29 9.73 13.03
N VAL A 446 -10.11 9.36 13.45
CA VAL A 446 -9.89 8.23 14.35
C VAL A 446 -9.27 8.75 15.64
N ALA A 447 -9.91 8.48 16.77
CA ALA A 447 -9.35 8.86 18.06
C ALA A 447 -7.99 8.15 18.24
N VAL A 448 -6.97 8.93 18.55
CA VAL A 448 -5.68 8.41 18.97
C VAL A 448 -5.89 7.73 20.31
N LEU A 449 -5.67 6.42 20.39
CA LEU A 449 -5.70 5.70 21.65
C LEU A 449 -4.50 6.21 22.47
N PRO A 450 -4.69 6.62 23.73
CA PRO A 450 -3.55 6.93 24.58
C PRO A 450 -2.68 5.67 24.67
N GLU A 451 -1.38 5.83 24.49
CA GLU A 451 -0.42 4.76 24.77
C GLU A 451 -0.71 4.21 26.16
N SER A 452 -0.95 2.89 26.24
CA SER A 452 -1.08 2.22 27.52
C SER A 452 0.23 2.46 28.27
N SER A 453 0.20 3.33 29.27
CA SER A 453 1.31 3.47 30.21
C SER A 453 1.64 2.08 30.72
N GLU A 454 2.85 1.60 30.36
CA GLU A 454 3.43 0.42 30.98
C GLU A 454 3.32 0.62 32.50
N TYR A 455 2.51 -0.19 33.13
CA TYR A 455 2.55 -0.32 34.57
C TYR A 455 3.97 -0.82 34.88
N SER A 456 4.84 0.07 35.30
CA SER A 456 6.01 -0.29 36.04
C SER A 456 5.57 -0.99 37.32
N SER A 457 5.60 -2.28 37.35
CA SER A 457 5.56 -3.06 38.57
C SER A 457 6.93 -2.91 39.25
N ASP A 458 7.11 -1.83 39.98
CA ASP A 458 8.00 -1.82 41.12
C ASP A 458 7.29 -2.61 42.24
N ASP A 459 7.76 -3.86 42.46
CA ASP A 459 7.90 -4.52 43.77
C ASP A 459 8.76 -5.80 43.58
#